data_3d68b4b489df8cdd95bea8e804f64b3a
#
_entry.id   3d68b4b489df8cdd95bea8e804f64b3a
#
_cell.length_a   1.000
_cell.length_b   1.000
_cell.length_c   1.000
_cell.angle_alpha   90.00
_cell.angle_beta   90.00
_cell.angle_gamma   90.00
#
_symmetry.space_group_name_H-M   'P 1'
#
loop_
_entity.id
_entity.type
_entity.pdbx_description
1 polymer ?
#
loop_
_entity_poly.entity_id
_entity_poly.type
_entity_poly.pdbx_seq_one_letter_code
_entity_poly.pdbx_strand_id
1 'polypeptide(L)'
;MDAYIGIDVACKKDKYCPISICVKKDGILIPLQLANERAQSPKGLGNIATLSEVNNLAYATAIKKYILAICKSHQLNPVCIAIDSPLQPRAEHLKRRRAELELDKRKISCYTTPSKADFDNIIVKANRHIASGGKANKLPHSMQIFMLAGFAIANALKDVAPCIEIYPHATVKLLDVAGKHKTKDDQAYIQLQALSKFTGWPSTQCEWDQVPYICKGPTHDKVDAYSAAWIASLAQSDRLALGESEASDAIWLPILEHLIVHTVLQKFTPTAEIMPTKRNKKTPSETNIGEHTKLCPACHAHMFKRWPFGWDAHAAHKCTGVDGVNIEARKRIYKERFL
;
A
#
# COMPACT_ATOMS: atom_id res chain seq x y z
N MET A 1 -9.26 -5.28 -25.96
CA MET A 1 -8.42 -6.24 -25.21
C MET A 1 -8.96 -6.35 -23.78
N ASP A 2 -8.81 -7.53 -23.18
CA ASP A 2 -9.20 -7.74 -21.80
C ASP A 2 -8.27 -7.03 -20.82
N ALA A 3 -8.86 -6.43 -19.78
CA ALA A 3 -8.16 -5.70 -18.75
C ALA A 3 -8.40 -6.33 -17.38
N TYR A 4 -7.35 -6.46 -16.62
CA TYR A 4 -7.31 -6.95 -15.25
C TYR A 4 -6.88 -5.81 -14.33
N ILE A 5 -7.68 -5.53 -13.32
CA ILE A 5 -7.55 -4.31 -12.53
C ILE A 5 -7.22 -4.69 -11.09
N GLY A 6 -6.19 -4.07 -10.54
CA GLY A 6 -5.84 -4.18 -9.13
C GLY A 6 -5.90 -2.84 -8.44
N ILE A 7 -6.50 -2.82 -7.25
CA ILE A 7 -6.71 -1.61 -6.44
C ILE A 7 -6.13 -1.83 -5.06
N ASP A 8 -5.13 -1.02 -4.70
CA ASP A 8 -4.68 -0.84 -3.32
C ASP A 8 -5.45 0.34 -2.71
N VAL A 9 -6.40 0.04 -1.83
CA VAL A 9 -7.34 1.06 -1.32
C VAL A 9 -6.63 2.09 -0.46
N ALA A 10 -6.64 3.36 -0.87
CA ALA A 10 -6.05 4.47 -0.12
C ALA A 10 -7.11 5.36 0.51
N CYS A 11 -7.14 5.42 1.84
CA CYS A 11 -8.02 6.34 2.57
C CYS A 11 -7.29 7.59 3.10
N LYS A 12 -5.95 7.61 3.15
CA LYS A 12 -5.17 8.75 3.65
C LYS A 12 -5.40 9.98 2.76
N LYS A 13 -5.70 11.13 3.40
CA LYS A 13 -5.93 12.40 2.71
C LYS A 13 -4.80 12.74 1.74
N ASP A 14 -5.17 13.17 0.55
CA ASP A 14 -4.29 13.61 -0.53
C ASP A 14 -3.36 12.53 -1.11
N LYS A 15 -3.45 11.28 -0.64
CA LYS A 15 -2.74 10.14 -1.23
C LYS A 15 -3.57 9.59 -2.40
N TYR A 16 -2.97 9.48 -3.58
CA TYR A 16 -3.62 8.83 -4.72
C TYR A 16 -3.98 7.37 -4.38
N CYS A 17 -5.13 6.91 -4.86
CA CYS A 17 -5.49 5.49 -4.83
C CYS A 17 -4.67 4.76 -5.89
N PRO A 18 -3.76 3.86 -5.52
CA PRO A 18 -2.99 3.10 -6.48
C PRO A 18 -3.91 2.12 -7.22
N ILE A 19 -3.99 2.28 -8.53
CA ILE A 19 -4.78 1.42 -9.41
C ILE A 19 -3.88 0.98 -10.55
N SER A 20 -3.67 -0.33 -10.68
CA SER A 20 -2.96 -0.94 -11.78
C SER A 20 -3.97 -1.54 -12.76
N ILE A 21 -3.87 -1.17 -14.03
CA ILE A 21 -4.69 -1.75 -15.11
C ILE A 21 -3.72 -2.48 -16.02
N CYS A 22 -3.91 -3.79 -16.17
CA CYS A 22 -3.01 -4.67 -16.89
C CYS A 22 -3.73 -5.34 -18.06
N VAL A 23 -2.98 -5.64 -19.10
CA VAL A 23 -3.40 -6.47 -20.22
C VAL A 23 -2.54 -7.73 -20.29
N LYS A 24 -3.11 -8.83 -20.79
CA LYS A 24 -2.36 -10.06 -20.99
C LYS A 24 -2.00 -10.21 -22.48
N LYS A 25 -0.70 -10.27 -22.78
CA LYS A 25 -0.21 -10.47 -24.14
C LYS A 25 0.85 -11.58 -24.13
N ASP A 26 0.66 -12.61 -24.92
CA ASP A 26 1.57 -13.77 -25.03
C ASP A 26 1.90 -14.42 -23.67
N GLY A 27 0.92 -14.48 -22.78
CA GLY A 27 1.07 -15.00 -21.41
C GLY A 27 1.67 -14.02 -20.42
N ILE A 28 2.18 -12.87 -20.85
CA ILE A 28 2.80 -11.83 -20.02
C ILE A 28 1.74 -10.83 -19.56
N LEU A 29 1.74 -10.48 -18.28
CA LEU A 29 0.86 -9.48 -17.71
C LEU A 29 1.54 -8.11 -17.70
N ILE A 30 1.13 -7.22 -18.60
CA ILE A 30 1.76 -5.92 -18.84
C ILE A 30 0.90 -4.81 -18.23
N PRO A 31 1.41 -4.00 -17.27
CA PRO A 31 0.67 -2.87 -16.73
C PRO A 31 0.71 -1.66 -17.67
N LEU A 32 -0.39 -0.91 -17.73
CA LEU A 32 -0.39 0.41 -18.35
C LEU A 32 0.44 1.41 -17.53
N GLN A 33 0.96 2.44 -18.17
CA GLN A 33 1.76 3.50 -17.53
C GLN A 33 0.87 4.68 -17.09
N LEU A 34 -0.02 4.43 -16.12
CA LEU A 34 -1.08 5.35 -15.71
C LEU A 34 -0.59 6.62 -15.02
N ALA A 35 0.65 6.62 -14.50
CA ALA A 35 1.22 7.82 -13.88
C ALA A 35 1.43 8.97 -14.88
N ASN A 36 1.56 8.65 -16.16
CA ASN A 36 1.76 9.61 -17.25
C ASN A 36 0.44 10.05 -17.91
N GLU A 37 -0.68 9.38 -17.58
CA GLU A 37 -1.97 9.72 -18.11
C GLU A 37 -2.47 11.10 -17.62
N ARG A 38 -3.22 11.80 -18.49
CA ARG A 38 -3.86 13.08 -18.12
C ARG A 38 -4.87 12.89 -16.99
N ALA A 39 -5.64 11.81 -17.05
CA ALA A 39 -6.54 11.43 -15.97
C ALA A 39 -5.72 10.84 -14.81
N GLN A 40 -5.98 11.30 -13.60
CA GLN A 40 -5.31 10.80 -12.41
C GLN A 40 -6.29 10.05 -11.54
N SER A 41 -5.81 8.99 -10.88
CA SER A 41 -6.62 8.25 -9.90
C SER A 41 -7.06 9.17 -8.76
N PRO A 42 -8.25 8.97 -8.18
CA PRO A 42 -8.74 9.77 -7.07
C PRO A 42 -7.82 9.71 -5.85
N LYS A 43 -7.85 10.76 -5.06
CA LYS A 43 -7.12 10.83 -3.80
C LYS A 43 -8.00 10.42 -2.63
N GLY A 44 -7.43 9.74 -1.65
CA GLY A 44 -8.10 9.36 -0.41
C GLY A 44 -8.66 10.58 0.34
N LEU A 45 -9.75 10.35 1.03
CA LEU A 45 -10.54 11.40 1.69
C LEU A 45 -9.97 11.84 3.04
N GLY A 46 -9.20 10.97 3.68
CA GLY A 46 -8.77 11.12 5.07
C GLY A 46 -9.78 10.54 6.08
N ASN A 47 -9.29 10.18 7.25
CA ASN A 47 -10.03 9.40 8.23
C ASN A 47 -11.40 9.99 8.62
N ILE A 48 -11.50 11.29 8.80
CA ILE A 48 -12.78 11.93 9.19
C ILE A 48 -13.79 11.84 8.06
N ALA A 49 -13.39 12.17 6.84
CA ALA A 49 -14.29 12.15 5.70
C ALA A 49 -14.75 10.73 5.34
N THR A 50 -13.90 9.73 5.55
CA THR A 50 -14.22 8.31 5.30
C THR A 50 -15.23 7.72 6.31
N LEU A 51 -15.53 8.40 7.41
CA LEU A 51 -16.64 8.03 8.31
C LEU A 51 -18.02 8.32 7.70
N SER A 52 -18.09 9.10 6.63
CA SER A 52 -19.33 9.45 5.94
C SER A 52 -19.59 8.52 4.76
N GLU A 53 -20.75 7.86 4.76
CA GLU A 53 -21.19 7.01 3.65
C GLU A 53 -21.29 7.78 2.33
N VAL A 54 -21.83 9.01 2.38
CA VAL A 54 -21.94 9.90 1.21
C VAL A 54 -20.57 10.19 0.59
N ASN A 55 -19.58 10.46 1.43
CA ASN A 55 -18.21 10.71 0.96
C ASN A 55 -17.58 9.45 0.34
N ASN A 56 -17.78 8.29 0.98
CA ASN A 56 -17.28 7.03 0.44
C ASN A 56 -17.94 6.69 -0.91
N LEU A 57 -19.24 6.92 -1.06
CA LEU A 57 -19.94 6.73 -2.32
C LEU A 57 -19.41 7.67 -3.42
N ALA A 58 -19.17 8.93 -3.08
CA ALA A 58 -18.59 9.90 -4.03
C ALA A 58 -17.17 9.48 -4.46
N TYR A 59 -16.36 9.03 -3.50
CA TYR A 59 -15.01 8.53 -3.76
C TYR A 59 -15.02 7.28 -4.65
N ALA A 60 -15.85 6.30 -4.32
CA ALA A 60 -16.01 5.09 -5.11
C ALA A 60 -16.52 5.37 -6.54
N THR A 61 -17.45 6.32 -6.67
CA THR A 61 -17.92 6.79 -7.98
C THR A 61 -16.81 7.45 -8.80
N ALA A 62 -15.94 8.22 -8.15
CA ALA A 62 -14.79 8.83 -8.83
C ALA A 62 -13.78 7.75 -9.29
N ILE A 63 -13.53 6.70 -8.48
CA ILE A 63 -12.69 5.55 -8.86
C ILE A 63 -13.30 4.83 -10.06
N LYS A 64 -14.60 4.53 -10.04
CA LYS A 64 -15.31 3.92 -11.17
C LYS A 64 -15.18 4.74 -12.45
N LYS A 65 -15.43 6.05 -12.36
CA LYS A 65 -15.29 6.97 -13.49
C LYS A 65 -13.86 6.97 -14.06
N TYR A 66 -12.86 6.97 -13.19
CA TYR A 66 -11.45 6.91 -13.59
C TYR A 66 -11.15 5.61 -14.35
N ILE A 67 -11.51 4.45 -13.79
CA ILE A 67 -11.28 3.13 -14.41
C ILE A 67 -11.96 3.08 -15.80
N LEU A 68 -13.23 3.47 -15.89
CA LEU A 68 -13.96 3.44 -17.14
C LEU A 68 -13.38 4.40 -18.18
N ALA A 69 -12.90 5.59 -17.77
CA ALA A 69 -12.25 6.54 -18.65
C ALA A 69 -10.94 5.98 -19.24
N ILE A 70 -10.10 5.37 -18.41
CA ILE A 70 -8.86 4.72 -18.87
C ILE A 70 -9.18 3.53 -19.79
N CYS A 71 -10.09 2.66 -19.39
CA CYS A 71 -10.46 1.51 -20.23
C CYS A 71 -11.01 1.96 -21.58
N LYS A 72 -11.82 3.02 -21.62
CA LYS A 72 -12.34 3.59 -22.88
C LYS A 72 -11.21 4.17 -23.74
N SER A 73 -10.28 4.94 -23.17
CA SER A 73 -9.18 5.56 -23.93
C SER A 73 -8.22 4.53 -24.54
N HIS A 74 -8.04 3.39 -23.89
CA HIS A 74 -7.18 2.30 -24.34
C HIS A 74 -7.95 1.15 -25.04
N GLN A 75 -9.26 1.30 -25.27
CA GLN A 75 -10.14 0.27 -25.88
C GLN A 75 -10.06 -1.08 -25.14
N LEU A 76 -10.14 -1.02 -23.81
CA LEU A 76 -10.04 -2.17 -22.94
C LEU A 76 -11.42 -2.57 -22.39
N ASN A 77 -11.58 -3.89 -22.18
CA ASN A 77 -12.74 -4.49 -21.55
C ASN A 77 -12.37 -5.01 -20.14
N PRO A 78 -12.87 -4.42 -19.05
CA PRO A 78 -12.63 -4.92 -17.70
C PRO A 78 -13.20 -6.34 -17.51
N VAL A 79 -12.37 -7.30 -17.13
CA VAL A 79 -12.75 -8.72 -16.94
C VAL A 79 -12.85 -9.09 -15.48
N CYS A 80 -11.94 -8.59 -14.66
CA CYS A 80 -11.89 -8.85 -13.23
C CYS A 80 -11.20 -7.69 -12.49
N ILE A 81 -11.72 -7.37 -11.31
CA ILE A 81 -11.19 -6.31 -10.46
C ILE A 81 -10.83 -6.92 -9.10
N ALA A 82 -9.55 -6.89 -8.74
CA ALA A 82 -9.06 -7.32 -7.44
C ALA A 82 -8.85 -6.12 -6.52
N ILE A 83 -9.36 -6.19 -5.31
CA ILE A 83 -9.35 -5.09 -4.35
C ILE A 83 -8.63 -5.55 -3.09
N ASP A 84 -7.60 -4.81 -2.65
CA ASP A 84 -6.94 -5.03 -1.35
C ASP A 84 -7.81 -4.45 -0.22
N SER A 85 -8.93 -5.07 -0.02
CA SER A 85 -9.87 -4.78 1.09
C SER A 85 -10.95 -5.83 1.13
N PRO A 86 -11.56 -6.13 2.29
CA PRO A 86 -12.82 -6.83 2.35
C PRO A 86 -13.87 -6.15 1.46
N LEU A 87 -14.68 -6.96 0.76
CA LEU A 87 -15.71 -6.45 -0.15
C LEU A 87 -17.01 -6.07 0.57
N GLN A 88 -17.20 -6.59 1.78
CA GLN A 88 -18.39 -6.36 2.62
C GLN A 88 -18.08 -6.56 4.11
N PRO A 89 -18.90 -6.03 5.01
CA PRO A 89 -18.81 -6.32 6.44
C PRO A 89 -18.94 -7.82 6.72
N ARG A 90 -18.36 -8.28 7.80
CA ARG A 90 -18.52 -9.64 8.31
C ARG A 90 -19.99 -9.92 8.66
N ALA A 91 -20.43 -11.15 8.43
CA ALA A 91 -21.77 -11.59 8.87
C ALA A 91 -21.90 -11.48 10.40
N GLU A 92 -23.07 -11.03 10.88
CA GLU A 92 -23.31 -10.72 12.29
C GLU A 92 -23.09 -11.90 13.24
N HIS A 93 -23.45 -13.12 12.81
CA HIS A 93 -23.35 -14.34 13.61
C HIS A 93 -21.92 -14.88 13.74
N LEU A 94 -20.97 -14.36 12.94
CA LEU A 94 -19.57 -14.79 12.99
C LEU A 94 -18.78 -13.89 13.95
N LYS A 95 -17.83 -14.46 14.69
CA LYS A 95 -16.83 -13.70 15.43
C LYS A 95 -15.70 -13.22 14.52
N ARG A 96 -15.41 -13.99 13.47
CA ARG A 96 -14.37 -13.74 12.47
C ARG A 96 -14.77 -14.38 11.15
N ARG A 97 -14.40 -13.80 10.01
CA ARG A 97 -14.67 -14.35 8.68
C ARG A 97 -13.93 -15.67 8.49
N ARG A 98 -14.51 -16.59 7.70
CA ARG A 98 -13.85 -17.85 7.37
C ARG A 98 -12.54 -17.64 6.63
N ALA A 99 -12.48 -16.68 5.70
CA ALA A 99 -11.26 -16.30 4.99
C ALA A 99 -10.13 -15.88 5.95
N GLU A 100 -10.46 -15.11 6.97
CA GLU A 100 -9.48 -14.65 7.99
C GLU A 100 -9.01 -15.83 8.87
N LEU A 101 -9.88 -16.76 9.22
CA LEU A 101 -9.50 -17.97 9.94
C LEU A 101 -8.57 -18.86 9.12
N GLU A 102 -8.79 -18.95 7.81
CA GLU A 102 -7.89 -19.68 6.91
C GLU A 102 -6.50 -19.02 6.78
N LEU A 103 -6.43 -17.69 6.81
CA LEU A 103 -5.16 -16.96 6.91
C LEU A 103 -4.43 -17.26 8.23
N ASP A 104 -5.15 -17.27 9.36
CA ASP A 104 -4.57 -17.59 10.68
C ASP A 104 -3.97 -18.99 10.71
N LYS A 105 -4.65 -19.99 10.14
CA LYS A 105 -4.12 -21.36 10.01
C LYS A 105 -2.79 -21.39 9.26
N ARG A 106 -2.60 -20.45 8.32
CA ARG A 106 -1.37 -20.27 7.55
C ARG A 106 -0.36 -19.35 8.23
N LYS A 107 -0.61 -18.94 9.48
CA LYS A 107 0.21 -17.99 10.24
C LYS A 107 0.38 -16.63 9.53
N ILE A 108 -0.64 -16.23 8.80
CA ILE A 108 -0.73 -14.92 8.13
C ILE A 108 -1.71 -14.07 8.92
N SER A 109 -1.18 -13.08 9.65
CA SER A 109 -2.03 -12.18 10.44
C SER A 109 -2.77 -11.18 9.57
N CYS A 110 -4.06 -10.98 9.83
CA CYS A 110 -4.87 -9.93 9.25
C CYS A 110 -5.77 -9.29 10.32
N TYR A 111 -6.29 -8.11 10.03
CA TYR A 111 -7.28 -7.47 10.89
C TYR A 111 -8.62 -8.18 10.74
N THR A 112 -9.33 -8.36 11.86
CA THR A 112 -10.70 -8.85 11.83
C THR A 112 -11.62 -7.80 11.22
N THR A 113 -12.37 -8.19 10.21
CA THR A 113 -13.40 -7.36 9.60
C THR A 113 -14.58 -7.21 10.58
N PRO A 114 -14.94 -6.01 11.02
CA PRO A 114 -16.14 -5.80 11.84
C PRO A 114 -17.42 -6.16 11.09
N SER A 115 -18.47 -6.52 11.83
CA SER A 115 -19.80 -6.64 11.28
C SER A 115 -20.40 -5.28 10.94
N LYS A 116 -21.55 -5.25 10.26
CA LYS A 116 -22.22 -3.97 9.97
C LYS A 116 -22.59 -3.23 11.26
N ALA A 117 -23.16 -3.94 12.25
CA ALA A 117 -23.52 -3.34 13.54
C ALA A 117 -22.27 -2.82 14.28
N ASP A 118 -21.13 -3.54 14.21
CA ASP A 118 -19.87 -3.06 14.78
C ASP A 118 -19.41 -1.77 14.09
N PHE A 119 -19.49 -1.69 12.75
CA PHE A 119 -19.14 -0.48 12.01
C PHE A 119 -20.04 0.71 12.35
N ASP A 120 -21.36 0.49 12.45
CA ASP A 120 -22.31 1.52 12.82
C ASP A 120 -21.97 2.07 14.22
N ASN A 121 -21.64 1.22 15.18
CA ASN A 121 -21.17 1.62 16.52
C ASN A 121 -19.83 2.38 16.47
N ILE A 122 -18.88 1.94 15.65
CA ILE A 122 -17.59 2.61 15.45
C ILE A 122 -17.80 4.03 14.92
N ILE A 123 -18.65 4.19 13.91
CA ILE A 123 -18.97 5.47 13.27
C ILE A 123 -19.64 6.41 14.28
N VAL A 124 -20.64 5.93 15.03
CA VAL A 124 -21.34 6.72 16.06
C VAL A 124 -20.37 7.21 17.13
N LYS A 125 -19.49 6.33 17.64
CA LYS A 125 -18.48 6.69 18.64
C LYS A 125 -17.47 7.71 18.09
N ALA A 126 -17.02 7.52 16.85
CA ALA A 126 -16.08 8.41 16.18
C ALA A 126 -16.69 9.81 15.98
N ASN A 127 -17.93 9.89 15.47
CA ASN A 127 -18.62 11.15 15.24
C ASN A 127 -18.88 11.89 16.56
N ARG A 128 -19.28 11.18 17.63
CA ARG A 128 -19.44 11.76 18.96
C ARG A 128 -18.13 12.33 19.49
N HIS A 129 -17.02 11.61 19.32
CA HIS A 129 -15.70 12.08 19.70
C HIS A 129 -15.30 13.37 18.96
N ILE A 130 -15.53 13.44 17.65
CA ILE A 130 -15.26 14.65 16.85
C ILE A 130 -16.16 15.81 17.27
N ALA A 131 -17.46 15.57 17.45
CA ALA A 131 -18.42 16.60 17.85
C ALA A 131 -18.10 17.20 19.23
N SER A 132 -17.47 16.44 20.13
CA SER A 132 -16.99 16.94 21.44
C SER A 132 -15.61 17.63 21.37
N GLY A 133 -15.10 17.95 20.19
CA GLY A 133 -13.80 18.59 20.02
C GLY A 133 -12.61 17.62 20.09
N GLY A 134 -12.87 16.32 20.01
CA GLY A 134 -11.85 15.29 20.05
C GLY A 134 -10.90 15.33 18.84
N LYS A 135 -9.65 14.92 19.05
CA LYS A 135 -8.61 14.95 18.02
C LYS A 135 -8.76 13.80 17.02
N ALA A 136 -8.53 14.05 15.74
CA ALA A 136 -8.60 13.08 14.65
C ALA A 136 -7.66 11.87 14.83
N ASN A 137 -6.54 12.02 15.55
CA ASN A 137 -5.61 10.92 15.84
C ASN A 137 -6.12 9.91 16.89
N LYS A 138 -7.27 10.18 17.51
CA LYS A 138 -7.97 9.29 18.46
C LYS A 138 -9.16 8.57 17.82
N LEU A 139 -9.33 8.69 16.51
CA LEU A 139 -10.35 7.97 15.75
C LEU A 139 -10.05 6.45 15.70
N PRO A 140 -11.03 5.64 15.26
CA PRO A 140 -10.86 4.22 15.09
C PRO A 140 -9.60 3.87 14.32
N HIS A 141 -9.12 2.64 14.50
CA HIS A 141 -7.91 2.18 13.81
C HIS A 141 -8.04 2.36 12.29
N SER A 142 -6.99 2.85 11.65
CA SER A 142 -6.98 3.18 10.22
C SER A 142 -7.46 2.03 9.33
N MET A 143 -7.24 0.78 9.74
CA MET A 143 -7.72 -0.41 9.01
C MET A 143 -9.24 -0.57 9.03
N GLN A 144 -9.94 -0.12 10.08
CA GLN A 144 -11.40 -0.13 10.11
C GLN A 144 -11.97 0.93 9.16
N ILE A 145 -11.34 2.10 9.14
CA ILE A 145 -11.76 3.22 8.26
C ILE A 145 -11.49 2.88 6.78
N PHE A 146 -10.36 2.27 6.49
CA PHE A 146 -9.97 1.79 5.17
C PHE A 146 -11.01 0.80 4.61
N MET A 147 -11.52 -0.14 5.41
CA MET A 147 -12.53 -1.11 4.99
C MET A 147 -13.84 -0.44 4.53
N LEU A 148 -14.25 0.68 5.18
CA LEU A 148 -15.44 1.43 4.76
C LEU A 148 -15.31 1.98 3.33
N ALA A 149 -14.13 2.48 2.98
CA ALA A 149 -13.84 2.91 1.61
C ALA A 149 -13.84 1.70 0.65
N GLY A 150 -13.23 0.58 1.06
CA GLY A 150 -13.18 -0.66 0.29
C GLY A 150 -14.57 -1.20 -0.06
N PHE A 151 -15.49 -1.25 0.90
CA PHE A 151 -16.89 -1.67 0.67
C PHE A 151 -17.59 -0.79 -0.36
N ALA A 152 -17.43 0.54 -0.26
CA ALA A 152 -18.03 1.46 -1.20
C ALA A 152 -17.47 1.29 -2.62
N ILE A 153 -16.14 1.07 -2.74
CA ILE A 153 -15.47 0.81 -4.01
C ILE A 153 -15.97 -0.50 -4.62
N ALA A 154 -16.00 -1.60 -3.85
CA ALA A 154 -16.49 -2.89 -4.31
C ALA A 154 -17.94 -2.79 -4.79
N ASN A 155 -18.81 -2.14 -4.02
CA ASN A 155 -20.21 -1.94 -4.40
C ASN A 155 -20.37 -1.09 -5.68
N ALA A 156 -19.54 -0.07 -5.87
CA ALA A 156 -19.60 0.79 -7.07
C ALA A 156 -19.05 0.09 -8.33
N LEU A 157 -18.17 -0.92 -8.17
CA LEU A 157 -17.50 -1.57 -9.30
C LEU A 157 -18.15 -2.89 -9.73
N LYS A 158 -19.04 -3.47 -8.93
CA LYS A 158 -19.68 -4.78 -9.20
C LYS A 158 -20.43 -4.89 -10.52
N ASP A 159 -20.89 -3.75 -11.08
CA ASP A 159 -21.55 -3.65 -12.38
C ASP A 159 -20.56 -3.36 -13.51
N VAL A 160 -19.28 -3.15 -13.22
CA VAL A 160 -18.22 -2.96 -14.23
C VAL A 160 -17.60 -4.32 -14.59
N ALA A 161 -17.20 -5.10 -13.57
CA ALA A 161 -16.67 -6.45 -13.71
C ALA A 161 -16.77 -7.19 -12.36
N PRO A 162 -16.65 -8.52 -12.34
CA PRO A 162 -16.53 -9.29 -11.09
C PRO A 162 -15.43 -8.74 -10.20
N CYS A 163 -15.78 -8.46 -8.93
CA CYS A 163 -14.85 -7.98 -7.91
C CYS A 163 -14.42 -9.14 -7.01
N ILE A 164 -13.14 -9.23 -6.73
CA ILE A 164 -12.55 -10.20 -5.80
C ILE A 164 -11.73 -9.50 -4.73
N GLU A 165 -11.77 -10.01 -3.50
CA GLU A 165 -10.89 -9.56 -2.42
C GLU A 165 -9.55 -10.25 -2.52
N ILE A 166 -8.47 -9.50 -2.38
CA ILE A 166 -7.12 -10.03 -2.26
C ILE A 166 -6.43 -9.46 -1.03
N TYR A 167 -5.34 -10.09 -0.64
CA TYR A 167 -4.50 -9.64 0.44
C TYR A 167 -3.02 -9.72 0.01
N PRO A 168 -2.41 -8.61 -0.48
CA PRO A 168 -1.04 -8.62 -1.00
C PRO A 168 -0.01 -9.18 -0.03
N HIS A 169 -0.19 -8.92 1.27
CA HIS A 169 0.69 -9.50 2.29
C HIS A 169 0.66 -11.04 2.30
N ALA A 170 -0.50 -11.66 2.09
CA ALA A 170 -0.60 -13.11 1.98
C ALA A 170 0.10 -13.62 0.72
N THR A 171 -0.03 -12.91 -0.40
CA THR A 171 0.64 -13.24 -1.66
C THR A 171 2.16 -13.24 -1.51
N VAL A 172 2.74 -12.18 -0.93
CA VAL A 172 4.21 -12.12 -0.74
C VAL A 172 4.72 -13.12 0.29
N LYS A 173 3.86 -13.55 1.23
CA LYS A 173 4.16 -14.67 2.15
C LYS A 173 4.26 -15.99 1.39
N LEU A 174 3.34 -16.27 0.46
CA LEU A 174 3.40 -17.45 -0.40
C LEU A 174 4.65 -17.46 -1.29
N LEU A 175 5.08 -16.30 -1.76
CA LEU A 175 6.29 -16.14 -2.58
C LEU A 175 7.59 -16.15 -1.76
N ASP A 176 7.51 -16.31 -0.44
CA ASP A 176 8.64 -16.26 0.51
C ASP A 176 9.49 -14.98 0.42
N VAL A 177 8.84 -13.86 0.10
CA VAL A 177 9.49 -12.53 -0.01
C VAL A 177 8.83 -11.48 0.89
N ALA A 178 8.14 -11.93 1.93
CA ALA A 178 7.53 -11.02 2.89
C ALA A 178 8.58 -10.25 3.68
N GLY A 179 8.49 -8.94 3.66
CA GLY A 179 9.40 -8.04 4.37
C GLY A 179 8.77 -6.68 4.65
N LYS A 180 9.53 -5.78 5.24
CA LYS A 180 9.06 -4.44 5.61
C LYS A 180 9.06 -3.49 4.39
N HIS A 181 8.33 -3.82 3.32
CA HIS A 181 8.31 -3.05 2.07
C HIS A 181 7.84 -1.58 2.24
N LYS A 182 6.99 -1.30 3.23
CA LYS A 182 6.52 0.07 3.51
C LYS A 182 7.59 1.01 4.07
N THR A 183 8.71 0.47 4.53
CA THR A 183 9.81 1.24 5.11
C THR A 183 11.11 1.15 4.31
N LYS A 184 11.19 0.22 3.36
CA LYS A 184 12.36 -0.03 2.53
C LYS A 184 11.92 -0.22 1.08
N ASP A 185 12.26 0.72 0.21
CA ASP A 185 11.92 0.65 -1.23
C ASP A 185 12.50 -0.62 -1.89
N ASP A 186 13.70 -1.05 -1.46
CA ASP A 186 14.35 -2.28 -1.95
C ASP A 186 13.45 -3.51 -1.80
N GLN A 187 12.68 -3.60 -0.70
CA GLN A 187 11.79 -4.73 -0.46
C GLN A 187 10.63 -4.79 -1.45
N ALA A 188 10.10 -3.65 -1.88
CA ALA A 188 9.06 -3.61 -2.92
C ALA A 188 9.59 -4.12 -4.26
N TYR A 189 10.84 -3.80 -4.63
CA TYR A 189 11.47 -4.33 -5.82
C TYR A 189 11.74 -5.83 -5.74
N ILE A 190 12.16 -6.35 -4.57
CA ILE A 190 12.32 -7.80 -4.34
C ILE A 190 10.99 -8.52 -4.51
N GLN A 191 9.90 -7.96 -4.00
CA GLN A 191 8.56 -8.52 -4.17
C GLN A 191 8.11 -8.50 -5.62
N LEU A 192 8.34 -7.40 -6.33
CA LEU A 192 8.04 -7.30 -7.75
C LEU A 192 8.86 -8.31 -8.58
N GLN A 193 10.13 -8.52 -8.25
CA GLN A 193 10.98 -9.52 -8.89
C GLN A 193 10.46 -10.95 -8.69
N ALA A 194 9.92 -11.25 -7.50
CA ALA A 194 9.29 -12.55 -7.28
C ALA A 194 7.99 -12.70 -8.07
N LEU A 195 7.17 -11.65 -8.15
CA LEU A 195 5.96 -11.61 -8.98
C LEU A 195 6.29 -11.78 -10.48
N SER A 196 7.37 -11.17 -10.97
CA SER A 196 7.72 -11.18 -12.38
C SER A 196 8.00 -12.60 -12.91
N LYS A 197 8.40 -13.53 -12.05
CA LYS A 197 8.55 -14.94 -12.41
C LYS A 197 7.25 -15.59 -12.89
N PHE A 198 6.11 -15.10 -12.41
CA PHE A 198 4.78 -15.62 -12.74
C PHE A 198 4.02 -14.75 -13.72
N THR A 199 4.33 -13.47 -13.77
CA THR A 199 3.67 -12.50 -14.65
C THR A 199 4.41 -12.26 -15.95
N GLY A 200 5.71 -12.63 -16.03
CA GLY A 200 6.61 -12.35 -17.15
C GLY A 200 7.05 -10.87 -17.23
N TRP A 201 6.53 -10.00 -16.34
CA TRP A 201 6.86 -8.58 -16.31
C TRP A 201 7.16 -8.11 -14.88
N PRO A 202 8.17 -7.21 -14.66
CA PRO A 202 9.18 -6.75 -15.63
C PRO A 202 10.28 -7.82 -15.84
N SER A 203 10.75 -8.00 -17.08
CA SER A 203 11.79 -8.97 -17.46
C SER A 203 13.05 -8.33 -18.04
N THR A 204 12.95 -7.09 -18.51
CA THR A 204 14.04 -6.31 -19.12
C THR A 204 14.31 -5.03 -18.35
N GLN A 205 15.50 -4.44 -18.55
CA GLN A 205 15.84 -3.14 -17.94
C GLN A 205 14.84 -2.05 -18.31
N CYS A 206 14.44 -1.97 -19.58
CA CYS A 206 13.45 -1.00 -20.04
C CYS A 206 12.11 -1.13 -19.31
N GLU A 207 11.68 -2.35 -18.99
CA GLU A 207 10.44 -2.60 -18.23
C GLU A 207 10.62 -2.23 -16.75
N TRP A 208 11.80 -2.46 -16.17
CA TRP A 208 12.10 -1.98 -14.81
C TRP A 208 12.05 -0.46 -14.72
N ASP A 209 12.50 0.25 -15.74
CA ASP A 209 12.43 1.71 -15.82
C ASP A 209 10.98 2.22 -15.92
N GLN A 210 10.03 1.36 -16.32
CA GLN A 210 8.61 1.66 -16.38
C GLN A 210 7.87 1.49 -15.05
N VAL A 211 8.43 0.75 -14.08
CA VAL A 211 7.81 0.49 -12.77
C VAL A 211 7.35 1.78 -12.06
N PRO A 212 8.09 2.89 -12.06
CA PRO A 212 7.63 4.14 -11.47
C PRO A 212 6.34 4.70 -12.08
N TYR A 213 6.01 4.29 -13.30
CA TYR A 213 4.90 4.83 -14.09
C TYR A 213 3.64 3.96 -14.10
N ILE A 214 3.62 2.79 -13.44
CA ILE A 214 2.42 1.91 -13.37
C ILE A 214 1.21 2.71 -12.88
N CYS A 215 1.36 3.45 -11.78
CA CYS A 215 0.33 4.35 -11.23
C CYS A 215 0.97 5.43 -10.34
N LYS A 216 0.18 6.36 -9.82
CA LYS A 216 0.64 7.32 -8.81
C LYS A 216 0.77 6.64 -7.45
N GLY A 217 1.75 7.07 -6.66
CA GLY A 217 1.98 6.58 -5.31
C GLY A 217 3.41 6.10 -5.07
N PRO A 218 3.75 5.67 -3.85
CA PRO A 218 5.03 5.07 -3.54
C PRO A 218 5.16 3.66 -4.17
N THR A 219 6.38 3.17 -4.31
CA THR A 219 6.68 1.91 -5.01
C THR A 219 5.95 0.72 -4.44
N HIS A 220 5.88 0.60 -3.10
CA HIS A 220 5.18 -0.53 -2.46
C HIS A 220 3.68 -0.57 -2.79
N ASP A 221 2.99 0.57 -2.82
CA ASP A 221 1.57 0.62 -3.17
C ASP A 221 1.34 0.26 -4.67
N LYS A 222 2.30 0.60 -5.56
CA LYS A 222 2.25 0.19 -6.97
C LYS A 222 2.40 -1.31 -7.12
N VAL A 223 3.31 -1.92 -6.34
CA VAL A 223 3.52 -3.36 -6.34
C VAL A 223 2.31 -4.09 -5.76
N ASP A 224 1.69 -3.55 -4.69
CA ASP A 224 0.47 -4.12 -4.11
C ASP A 224 -0.69 -4.07 -5.14
N ALA A 225 -0.90 -2.93 -5.82
CA ALA A 225 -1.89 -2.81 -6.90
C ALA A 225 -1.60 -3.72 -8.10
N TYR A 226 -0.33 -3.87 -8.49
CA TYR A 226 0.07 -4.78 -9.57
C TYR A 226 -0.13 -6.25 -9.17
N SER A 227 0.22 -6.63 -7.95
CA SER A 227 -0.06 -7.95 -7.39
C SER A 227 -1.54 -8.28 -7.39
N ALA A 228 -2.39 -7.29 -7.07
CA ALA A 228 -3.84 -7.42 -7.17
C ALA A 228 -4.28 -7.71 -8.62
N ALA A 229 -3.81 -6.92 -9.58
CA ALA A 229 -4.11 -7.13 -10.99
C ALA A 229 -3.64 -8.49 -11.51
N TRP A 230 -2.49 -8.98 -11.01
CA TRP A 230 -2.03 -10.33 -11.32
C TRP A 230 -3.04 -11.40 -10.88
N ILE A 231 -3.51 -11.36 -9.63
CA ILE A 231 -4.51 -12.33 -9.14
C ILE A 231 -5.81 -12.19 -9.95
N ALA A 232 -6.23 -10.97 -10.31
CA ALA A 232 -7.37 -10.76 -11.18
C ALA A 232 -7.21 -11.42 -12.56
N SER A 233 -5.97 -11.53 -13.08
CA SER A 233 -5.66 -12.08 -14.40
C SER A 233 -5.57 -13.62 -14.45
N LEU A 234 -5.56 -14.28 -13.30
CA LEU A 234 -5.51 -15.73 -13.22
C LEU A 234 -6.86 -16.37 -13.59
N ALA A 235 -6.83 -17.55 -14.20
CA ALA A 235 -8.04 -18.34 -14.35
C ALA A 235 -8.60 -18.75 -12.97
N GLN A 236 -9.88 -19.05 -12.89
CA GLN A 236 -10.49 -19.47 -11.63
C GLN A 236 -9.86 -20.75 -11.06
N SER A 237 -9.43 -21.67 -11.92
CA SER A 237 -8.69 -22.90 -11.55
C SER A 237 -7.31 -22.62 -10.95
N ASP A 238 -6.74 -21.46 -11.20
CA ASP A 238 -5.39 -21.07 -10.77
C ASP A 238 -5.41 -20.18 -9.52
N ARG A 239 -6.62 -19.96 -8.96
CA ARG A 239 -6.87 -19.19 -7.75
C ARG A 239 -7.41 -20.06 -6.64
N LEU A 240 -6.85 -19.93 -5.44
CA LEU A 240 -7.35 -20.53 -4.21
C LEU A 240 -8.25 -19.53 -3.48
N ALA A 241 -9.50 -19.91 -3.26
CA ALA A 241 -10.40 -19.18 -2.38
C ALA A 241 -10.15 -19.59 -0.92
N LEU A 242 -9.72 -18.66 -0.08
CA LEU A 242 -9.75 -18.82 1.37
C LEU A 242 -11.10 -18.32 1.86
N GLY A 243 -11.91 -19.18 2.48
CA GLY A 243 -13.27 -18.87 2.91
C GLY A 243 -14.33 -19.31 1.89
N GLU A 244 -15.46 -18.63 1.87
CA GLU A 244 -16.62 -18.97 1.04
C GLU A 244 -16.76 -18.02 -0.15
N SER A 245 -16.39 -18.48 -1.33
CA SER A 245 -16.44 -17.67 -2.56
C SER A 245 -17.87 -17.23 -2.93
N GLU A 246 -18.85 -18.11 -2.73
CA GLU A 246 -20.27 -17.84 -3.03
C GLU A 246 -20.86 -16.75 -2.13
N ALA A 247 -20.40 -16.67 -0.87
CA ALA A 247 -20.84 -15.66 0.07
C ALA A 247 -20.05 -14.33 -0.02
N SER A 248 -19.20 -14.16 -1.04
CA SER A 248 -18.25 -13.03 -1.15
C SER A 248 -17.38 -12.88 0.11
N ASP A 249 -17.07 -13.99 0.78
CA ASP A 249 -16.21 -14.07 1.96
C ASP A 249 -14.84 -14.68 1.63
N ALA A 250 -14.47 -14.76 0.36
CA ALA A 250 -13.20 -15.34 -0.04
C ALA A 250 -12.12 -14.29 -0.20
N ILE A 251 -10.95 -14.56 0.37
CA ILE A 251 -9.68 -13.91 -0.01
C ILE A 251 -8.99 -14.81 -1.02
N TRP A 252 -8.70 -14.26 -2.19
CA TRP A 252 -8.14 -15.03 -3.29
C TRP A 252 -6.61 -14.95 -3.29
N LEU A 253 -5.99 -16.12 -3.44
CA LEU A 253 -4.55 -16.32 -3.55
C LEU A 253 -4.20 -17.09 -4.83
N PRO A 254 -2.99 -16.97 -5.38
CA PRO A 254 -2.56 -17.80 -6.50
C PRO A 254 -2.27 -19.23 -6.04
N ILE A 255 -2.52 -20.22 -6.91
CA ILE A 255 -2.03 -21.59 -6.75
C ILE A 255 -0.75 -21.69 -7.56
N LEU A 256 0.40 -21.50 -6.89
CA LEU A 256 1.70 -21.35 -7.57
C LEU A 256 2.09 -22.57 -8.40
N GLU A 257 1.68 -23.75 -7.99
CA GLU A 257 1.97 -25.03 -8.67
C GLU A 257 1.31 -25.15 -10.04
N HIS A 258 0.24 -24.38 -10.27
CA HIS A 258 -0.47 -24.35 -11.55
C HIS A 258 0.12 -23.34 -12.54
N LEU A 259 0.99 -22.46 -12.08
CA LEU A 259 1.43 -21.31 -12.86
C LEU A 259 2.73 -21.61 -13.62
N ILE A 260 2.80 -21.09 -14.84
CA ILE A 260 4.03 -21.12 -15.64
C ILE A 260 5.04 -20.17 -15.00
N VAL A 261 6.26 -20.68 -14.80
CA VAL A 261 7.37 -19.85 -14.34
C VAL A 261 8.13 -19.32 -15.55
N HIS A 262 8.07 -18.01 -15.76
CA HIS A 262 8.84 -17.35 -16.80
C HIS A 262 10.32 -17.29 -16.44
N THR A 263 11.18 -17.50 -17.43
CA THR A 263 12.62 -17.28 -17.28
C THR A 263 12.88 -15.78 -17.23
N VAL A 264 12.87 -15.22 -16.05
CA VAL A 264 13.26 -13.82 -15.81
C VAL A 264 14.76 -13.78 -15.65
N LEU A 265 15.43 -12.78 -16.23
CA LEU A 265 16.87 -12.55 -16.04
C LEU A 265 17.19 -12.58 -14.55
N GLN A 266 17.94 -13.60 -14.11
CA GLN A 266 18.12 -13.99 -12.71
C GLN A 266 18.92 -12.98 -11.87
N LYS A 267 19.35 -11.86 -12.41
CA LYS A 267 20.14 -10.85 -11.67
C LYS A 267 19.71 -9.45 -12.02
N PHE A 268 18.49 -9.09 -11.69
CA PHE A 268 18.24 -7.68 -11.50
C PHE A 268 18.68 -7.31 -10.06
N THR A 269 19.87 -6.80 -9.95
CA THR A 269 20.23 -5.96 -8.78
C THR A 269 19.83 -4.55 -9.17
N PRO A 270 18.87 -3.90 -8.49
CA PRO A 270 18.60 -2.49 -8.74
C PRO A 270 19.94 -1.76 -8.62
N THR A 271 20.48 -1.28 -9.73
CA THR A 271 21.64 -0.38 -9.64
C THR A 271 21.17 0.84 -8.87
N ALA A 272 22.05 1.42 -8.05
CA ALA A 272 21.73 2.63 -7.28
C ALA A 272 21.19 3.76 -8.17
N GLU A 273 21.38 3.69 -9.49
CA GLU A 273 20.91 4.61 -10.51
C GLU A 273 19.44 4.45 -10.88
N ILE A 274 18.86 3.23 -10.72
CA ILE A 274 17.42 2.96 -11.02
C ILE A 274 16.56 3.16 -9.78
N MET A 275 17.15 3.07 -8.60
CA MET A 275 16.50 3.61 -7.43
C MET A 275 16.12 5.05 -7.78
N PRO A 276 14.82 5.44 -7.79
CA PRO A 276 14.48 6.85 -7.87
C PRO A 276 15.35 7.48 -6.80
N THR A 277 16.36 8.23 -7.24
CA THR A 277 17.29 8.89 -6.32
C THR A 277 16.42 9.38 -5.21
N LYS A 278 16.61 8.85 -3.99
CA LYS A 278 15.88 9.30 -2.81
C LYS A 278 15.72 10.75 -3.09
N ARG A 279 14.46 11.23 -3.33
CA ARG A 279 14.24 12.65 -3.57
C ARG A 279 15.18 13.27 -2.61
N ASN A 280 16.30 13.78 -3.09
CA ASN A 280 17.30 14.35 -2.24
C ASN A 280 16.44 15.26 -1.40
N LYS A 281 16.23 14.88 -0.14
CA LYS A 281 15.76 15.88 0.80
C LYS A 281 16.76 16.95 0.49
N LYS A 282 16.33 17.96 -0.32
CA LYS A 282 17.18 19.03 -0.83
C LYS A 282 18.18 19.24 0.26
N THR A 283 19.43 18.87 0.03
CA THR A 283 20.50 19.32 0.91
C THR A 283 20.17 20.79 1.01
N PRO A 284 19.82 21.31 2.18
CA PRO A 284 19.35 22.67 2.26
C PRO A 284 20.42 23.47 1.50
N SER A 285 20.05 24.08 0.40
CA SER A 285 20.95 24.98 -0.28
C SER A 285 21.43 25.90 0.82
N GLU A 286 22.73 26.13 0.95
CA GLU A 286 23.38 26.92 2.01
C GLU A 286 22.66 28.27 2.28
N THR A 287 21.79 28.68 1.39
CA THR A 287 21.00 29.92 1.44
C THR A 287 19.74 29.92 2.32
N ASN A 288 19.35 28.79 2.99
CA ASN A 288 18.16 28.75 3.83
C ASN A 288 18.36 27.98 5.16
N ILE A 289 19.54 28.05 5.73
CA ILE A 289 19.79 27.59 7.10
C ILE A 289 19.32 28.72 8.01
N GLY A 290 18.11 28.62 8.58
CA GLY A 290 17.65 29.56 9.60
C GLY A 290 18.61 29.55 10.79
N GLU A 291 18.75 30.67 11.51
CA GLU A 291 19.67 30.91 12.64
C GLU A 291 19.70 29.80 13.73
N HIS A 292 18.77 28.86 13.70
CA HIS A 292 18.62 27.79 14.69
C HIS A 292 18.93 26.38 14.18
N THR A 293 19.35 26.21 12.92
CA THR A 293 19.75 24.89 12.41
C THR A 293 21.23 24.66 12.59
N LYS A 294 21.63 23.52 13.15
CA LYS A 294 23.02 23.19 13.41
C LYS A 294 23.30 21.72 13.19
N LEU A 295 24.41 21.39 12.56
CA LEU A 295 24.92 20.02 12.52
C LEU A 295 25.31 19.57 13.94
N CYS A 296 25.10 18.31 14.25
CA CYS A 296 25.55 17.71 15.50
C CYS A 296 27.06 17.92 15.65
N PRO A 297 27.52 18.62 16.68
CA PRO A 297 28.94 18.91 16.85
C PRO A 297 29.78 17.67 17.17
N ALA A 298 29.13 16.55 17.56
CA ALA A 298 29.81 15.32 17.91
C ALA A 298 29.98 14.37 16.71
N CYS A 299 28.94 14.15 15.91
CA CYS A 299 28.99 13.18 14.80
C CYS A 299 28.98 13.82 13.40
N HIS A 300 28.72 15.11 13.28
CA HIS A 300 28.63 15.86 12.03
C HIS A 300 27.67 15.29 10.97
N ALA A 301 26.86 14.27 11.33
CA ALA A 301 25.94 13.56 10.44
C ALA A 301 24.46 13.91 10.64
N HIS A 302 24.10 14.41 11.82
CA HIS A 302 22.72 14.75 12.14
C HIS A 302 22.52 16.27 12.14
N MET A 303 21.47 16.74 11.43
CA MET A 303 21.08 18.14 11.40
C MET A 303 19.94 18.40 12.39
N PHE A 304 20.16 19.24 13.39
CA PHE A 304 19.11 19.73 14.27
C PHE A 304 18.36 20.87 13.58
N LYS A 305 17.04 20.79 13.54
CA LYS A 305 16.19 21.84 12.96
C LYS A 305 16.04 23.07 13.87
N ARG A 306 16.19 22.86 15.17
CA ARG A 306 16.17 23.89 16.20
C ARG A 306 17.18 23.51 17.28
N TRP A 307 18.43 23.89 17.09
CA TRP A 307 19.45 23.67 18.11
C TRP A 307 19.16 24.49 19.37
N PRO A 308 19.31 23.94 20.62
CA PRO A 308 19.75 22.56 20.94
C PRO A 308 18.62 21.53 21.13
N PHE A 309 17.39 21.80 20.72
CA PHE A 309 16.25 20.91 20.93
C PHE A 309 16.42 19.55 20.27
N GLY A 310 16.10 18.47 21.02
CA GLY A 310 16.16 17.08 20.55
C GLY A 310 17.56 16.43 20.64
N TRP A 311 18.53 17.12 21.24
CA TRP A 311 19.89 16.60 21.43
C TRP A 311 19.93 15.35 22.29
N ASP A 312 19.10 15.27 23.33
CA ASP A 312 19.04 14.18 24.31
C ASP A 312 18.68 12.85 23.66
N ALA A 313 17.65 12.83 22.82
CA ALA A 313 17.26 11.64 22.06
C ALA A 313 18.31 11.25 21.02
N HIS A 314 18.95 12.22 20.39
CA HIS A 314 20.01 11.96 19.42
C HIS A 314 21.26 11.40 20.12
N ALA A 315 21.71 11.99 21.23
CA ALA A 315 22.85 11.53 22.01
C ALA A 315 22.63 10.11 22.57
N ALA A 316 21.40 9.82 23.04
CA ALA A 316 21.06 8.54 23.63
C ALA A 316 21.19 7.37 22.64
N HIS A 317 20.71 7.53 21.41
CA HIS A 317 20.44 6.39 20.52
C HIS A 317 21.09 6.48 19.13
N LYS A 318 21.49 7.67 18.66
CA LYS A 318 21.84 7.90 17.26
C LYS A 318 23.20 8.53 17.01
N CYS A 319 23.78 9.20 18.00
CA CYS A 319 25.04 9.90 17.82
C CYS A 319 26.22 8.94 17.82
N THR A 320 26.94 8.87 16.71
CA THR A 320 28.17 8.06 16.56
C THR A 320 29.40 8.74 17.13
N GLY A 321 29.32 10.03 17.44
CA GLY A 321 30.43 10.82 18.00
C GLY A 321 30.48 10.84 19.54
N VAL A 322 29.66 10.05 20.22
CA VAL A 322 29.64 9.96 21.68
C VAL A 322 29.63 8.51 22.12
N ASP A 323 30.66 8.13 22.87
CA ASP A 323 30.78 6.83 23.48
C ASP A 323 30.26 6.87 24.91
N GLY A 324 29.65 5.77 25.35
CA GLY A 324 29.13 5.61 26.71
C GLY A 324 28.52 4.25 26.92
N VAL A 325 28.71 3.68 28.14
CA VAL A 325 28.25 2.34 28.50
C VAL A 325 26.71 2.22 28.57
N ASN A 326 26.02 3.33 28.75
CA ASN A 326 24.56 3.37 28.77
C ASN A 326 24.01 4.74 28.30
N ILE A 327 22.68 4.82 28.15
CA ILE A 327 21.98 6.01 27.66
C ILE A 327 22.30 7.27 28.50
N GLU A 328 22.31 7.16 29.82
CA GLU A 328 22.51 8.31 30.72
C GLU A 328 23.96 8.80 30.66
N ALA A 329 24.93 7.89 30.55
CA ALA A 329 26.32 8.26 30.35
C ALA A 329 26.54 9.01 29.02
N ARG A 330 25.92 8.53 27.93
CA ARG A 330 25.99 9.18 26.62
C ARG A 330 25.37 10.59 26.63
N LYS A 331 24.21 10.77 27.25
CA LYS A 331 23.57 12.08 27.41
C LYS A 331 24.44 13.04 28.21
N ARG A 332 25.01 12.57 29.32
CA ARG A 332 25.89 13.39 30.16
C ARG A 332 27.13 13.85 29.40
N ILE A 333 27.84 12.93 28.74
CA ILE A 333 29.03 13.25 27.94
C ILE A 333 28.69 14.25 26.82
N TYR A 334 27.57 14.05 26.14
CA TYR A 334 27.14 14.97 25.09
C TYR A 334 26.86 16.36 25.64
N LYS A 335 26.15 16.45 26.77
CA LYS A 335 25.82 17.71 27.44
C LYS A 335 27.07 18.45 27.87
N GLU A 336 28.01 17.78 28.54
CA GLU A 336 29.25 18.37 29.06
C GLU A 336 30.19 18.87 27.96
N ARG A 337 30.22 18.22 26.79
CA ARG A 337 31.18 18.53 25.72
C ARG A 337 30.63 19.46 24.63
N PHE A 338 29.32 19.48 24.42
CA PHE A 338 28.74 20.09 23.21
C PHE A 338 27.59 21.07 23.48
N LEU A 339 27.08 21.14 24.71
CA LEU A 339 26.05 22.13 25.13
C LEU A 339 26.60 23.11 26.13
#